data_83eb5bd89e8bc81cd9247b4f926dc9b1
#
_entry.id   83eb5bd89e8bc81cd9247b4f926dc9b1
#
_cell.length_a   1.000
_cell.length_b   1.000
_cell.length_c   1.000
_cell.angle_alpha   90.00
_cell.angle_beta   90.00
_cell.angle_gamma   90.00
#
_symmetry.space_group_name_H-M   'P 1'
#
loop_
_entity.id
_entity.type
_entity.pdbx_description
1 polymer ?
#
loop_
_entity_poly.entity_id
_entity_poly.type
_entity_poly.pdbx_seq_one_letter_code
_entity_poly.pdbx_strand_id
1 'polypeptide(L)'
;RAQYAAMVREAYRNYKQNSYLTYIFASKDFADVARRIANIRGVAKLREAKLREIAETAQEVGRQQELLAAQQQALDSTRRKIDAQRARYERDQRNAKARLQRMSAREKAVLREKERQEEQLDTAIAELQKLTKGNKAGASFSTRTSNLNLPVEGGRVKRYRDNMAEITGPKGARITAIYEGKVVDVKRNRITNRFDVYIAHGQYITSYANLNSVSVAKGQTVAKNSAIGVIGPAVDIQTMKTEYRLVFGIYPPAGAKKMRASDCFRK
;
A
#
# COMPACT_ATOMS: atom_id res chain seq x y z
N ARG A 1 43.71 0.83 -20.85
CA ARG A 1 45.08 1.07 -20.34
C ARG A 1 46.16 0.51 -21.26
N ALA A 2 46.02 -0.72 -21.81
CA ALA A 2 46.98 -1.31 -22.68
C ALA A 2 47.20 -0.54 -24.00
N GLN A 3 46.13 -0.03 -24.62
CA GLN A 3 46.16 0.82 -25.81
C GLN A 3 46.86 2.15 -25.55
N TYR A 4 46.62 2.80 -24.40
CA TYR A 4 47.28 4.00 -23.99
C TYR A 4 48.80 3.79 -23.80
N ALA A 5 49.20 2.70 -23.13
CA ALA A 5 50.59 2.32 -22.93
C ALA A 5 51.28 2.00 -24.25
N ALA A 6 50.59 1.40 -25.24
CA ALA A 6 51.09 1.19 -26.59
C ALA A 6 51.29 2.49 -27.33
N MET A 7 50.33 3.40 -27.28
CA MET A 7 50.37 4.73 -27.90
C MET A 7 51.45 5.62 -27.31
N VAL A 8 51.65 5.59 -25.97
CA VAL A 8 52.75 6.33 -25.32
C VAL A 8 54.11 5.78 -25.72
N ARG A 9 54.24 4.43 -25.79
CA ARG A 9 55.50 3.81 -26.29
C ARG A 9 55.77 4.14 -27.73
N GLU A 10 54.74 4.18 -28.56
CA GLU A 10 54.88 4.56 -29.98
C GLU A 10 55.22 6.04 -30.15
N ALA A 11 54.57 6.89 -29.39
CA ALA A 11 54.88 8.35 -29.35
C ALA A 11 56.33 8.59 -28.87
N TYR A 12 56.79 7.86 -27.86
CA TYR A 12 58.16 7.93 -27.35
C TYR A 12 59.19 7.41 -28.36
N ARG A 13 58.92 6.32 -29.07
CA ARG A 13 59.73 5.79 -30.16
C ARG A 13 59.85 6.83 -31.31
N ASN A 14 58.70 7.39 -31.72
CA ASN A 14 58.64 8.41 -32.75
C ASN A 14 59.36 9.71 -32.36
N TYR A 15 59.30 10.11 -31.07
CA TYR A 15 60.05 11.26 -30.53
C TYR A 15 61.57 10.98 -30.59
N LYS A 16 62.00 9.77 -30.29
CA LYS A 16 63.41 9.44 -30.18
C LYS A 16 64.04 9.06 -31.55
N GLN A 17 63.25 8.56 -32.53
CA GLN A 17 63.77 8.08 -33.83
C GLN A 17 63.53 9.02 -35.00
N ASN A 18 62.56 9.93 -34.97
CA ASN A 18 62.24 10.82 -36.05
C ASN A 18 62.11 12.27 -35.57
N SER A 19 63.16 13.04 -35.73
CA SER A 19 63.01 14.47 -35.77
C SER A 19 62.12 14.80 -36.98
N TYR A 20 60.93 15.38 -36.76
CA TYR A 20 60.07 15.89 -37.85
C TYR A 20 60.88 16.81 -38.82
N LEU A 21 61.90 17.44 -38.30
CA LEU A 21 62.85 18.25 -39.08
C LEU A 21 63.63 17.36 -40.05
N THR A 22 64.16 16.20 -39.61
CA THR A 22 64.87 15.26 -40.49
C THR A 22 63.96 14.73 -41.60
N TYR A 23 62.73 14.46 -41.31
CA TYR A 23 61.73 14.03 -42.29
C TYR A 23 61.43 15.14 -43.31
N ILE A 24 61.33 16.38 -42.90
CA ILE A 24 61.11 17.52 -43.78
C ILE A 24 62.36 17.82 -44.61
N PHE A 25 63.55 17.81 -44.03
CA PHE A 25 64.82 18.11 -44.73
C PHE A 25 65.26 16.99 -45.69
N ALA A 26 64.75 15.79 -45.54
CA ALA A 26 64.98 14.70 -46.50
C ALA A 26 64.08 14.80 -47.76
N SER A 27 63.43 15.92 -48.01
CA SER A 27 62.59 16.19 -49.17
C SER A 27 63.40 16.44 -50.42
N LYS A 28 62.88 16.02 -51.58
CA LYS A 28 63.53 16.12 -52.88
C LYS A 28 63.34 17.48 -53.53
N ASP A 29 62.21 18.12 -53.26
CA ASP A 29 61.83 19.45 -53.78
C ASP A 29 60.85 20.17 -52.81
N PHE A 30 60.54 21.44 -53.16
CA PHE A 30 59.65 22.28 -52.33
C PHE A 30 58.21 21.71 -52.26
N ALA A 31 57.73 21.10 -53.31
CA ALA A 31 56.39 20.46 -53.33
C ALA A 31 56.31 19.24 -52.39
N ASP A 32 57.40 18.50 -52.28
CA ASP A 32 57.51 17.34 -51.33
C ASP A 32 57.58 17.86 -49.88
N VAL A 33 58.30 18.96 -49.64
CA VAL A 33 58.24 19.62 -48.29
C VAL A 33 56.82 19.98 -47.90
N ALA A 34 56.06 20.62 -48.78
CA ALA A 34 54.70 21.01 -48.53
C ALA A 34 53.79 19.80 -48.22
N ARG A 35 53.90 18.73 -48.99
CA ARG A 35 53.14 17.45 -48.72
C ARG A 35 53.52 16.81 -47.41
N ARG A 36 54.80 16.78 -47.04
CA ARG A 36 55.27 16.21 -45.77
C ARG A 36 54.77 17.03 -44.57
N ILE A 37 54.77 18.34 -44.67
CA ILE A 37 54.19 19.22 -43.65
C ILE A 37 52.67 19.01 -43.52
N ALA A 38 51.96 18.89 -44.65
CA ALA A 38 50.51 18.58 -44.63
C ALA A 38 50.20 17.22 -43.97
N ASN A 39 51.00 16.19 -44.27
CA ASN A 39 50.87 14.90 -43.62
C ASN A 39 51.11 14.93 -42.11
N ILE A 40 52.15 15.61 -41.65
CA ILE A 40 52.46 15.81 -40.23
C ILE A 40 51.32 16.52 -39.54
N ARG A 41 50.76 17.60 -40.13
CA ARG A 41 49.60 18.32 -39.60
C ARG A 41 48.34 17.42 -39.55
N GLY A 42 48.13 16.58 -40.59
CA GLY A 42 47.05 15.61 -40.63
C GLY A 42 47.13 14.59 -39.48
N VAL A 43 48.31 14.01 -39.27
CA VAL A 43 48.56 13.09 -38.17
C VAL A 43 48.40 13.74 -36.80
N ALA A 44 48.90 15.00 -36.65
CA ALA A 44 48.74 15.77 -35.41
C ALA A 44 47.23 15.98 -35.06
N LYS A 45 46.46 16.42 -36.06
CA LYS A 45 44.99 16.58 -35.89
C LYS A 45 44.28 15.26 -35.54
N LEU A 46 44.66 14.16 -36.20
CA LEU A 46 44.08 12.84 -35.90
C LEU A 46 44.40 12.40 -34.46
N ARG A 47 45.65 12.63 -34.00
CA ARG A 47 46.07 12.32 -32.63
C ARG A 47 45.30 13.18 -31.61
N GLU A 48 45.14 14.46 -31.88
CA GLU A 48 44.37 15.35 -31.01
C GLU A 48 42.89 14.90 -30.90
N ALA A 49 42.26 14.56 -32.03
CA ALA A 49 40.90 14.03 -32.04
C ALA A 49 40.78 12.70 -31.22
N LYS A 50 41.77 11.81 -31.39
CA LYS A 50 41.82 10.55 -30.62
C LYS A 50 42.03 10.77 -29.10
N LEU A 51 42.86 11.76 -28.74
CA LEU A 51 43.03 12.08 -27.32
C LEU A 51 41.74 12.64 -26.68
N ARG A 52 41.00 13.47 -27.44
CA ARG A 52 39.70 13.97 -26.99
C ARG A 52 38.70 12.82 -26.81
N GLU A 53 38.58 11.91 -27.79
CA GLU A 53 37.70 10.72 -27.70
C GLU A 53 38.05 9.86 -26.48
N ILE A 54 39.33 9.64 -26.21
CA ILE A 54 39.79 8.88 -25.04
C ILE A 54 39.42 9.61 -23.74
N ALA A 55 39.58 10.94 -23.68
CA ALA A 55 39.22 11.70 -22.51
C ALA A 55 37.71 11.69 -22.23
N GLU A 56 36.89 11.84 -23.27
CA GLU A 56 35.42 11.73 -23.16
C GLU A 56 34.98 10.34 -22.70
N THR A 57 35.56 9.29 -23.31
CA THR A 57 35.28 7.92 -22.93
C THR A 57 35.68 7.63 -21.47
N ALA A 58 36.84 8.13 -21.05
CA ALA A 58 37.30 7.96 -19.66
C ALA A 58 36.36 8.65 -18.67
N GLN A 59 35.87 9.85 -19.02
CA GLN A 59 34.90 10.58 -18.21
C GLN A 59 33.57 9.86 -18.11
N GLU A 60 33.07 9.30 -19.23
CA GLU A 60 31.81 8.53 -19.25
C GLU A 60 31.92 7.24 -18.42
N VAL A 61 33.03 6.51 -18.55
CA VAL A 61 33.32 5.34 -17.71
C VAL A 61 33.33 5.70 -16.23
N GLY A 62 33.93 6.85 -15.88
CA GLY A 62 33.91 7.34 -14.51
C GLY A 62 32.49 7.59 -14.00
N ARG A 63 31.65 8.24 -14.78
CA ARG A 63 30.23 8.49 -14.42
C ARG A 63 29.46 7.18 -14.25
N GLN A 64 29.65 6.22 -15.14
CA GLN A 64 28.99 4.92 -15.06
C GLN A 64 29.43 4.14 -13.81
N GLN A 65 30.70 4.23 -13.44
CA GLN A 65 31.20 3.60 -12.21
C GLN A 65 30.58 4.22 -10.95
N GLU A 66 30.45 5.54 -10.91
CA GLU A 66 29.79 6.24 -9.79
C GLU A 66 28.30 5.85 -9.69
N LEU A 67 27.60 5.82 -10.83
CA LEU A 67 26.19 5.41 -10.88
C LEU A 67 26.01 3.96 -10.39
N LEU A 68 26.87 3.05 -10.85
CA LEU A 68 26.83 1.66 -10.43
C LEU A 68 27.10 1.52 -8.93
N ALA A 69 28.06 2.24 -8.37
CA ALA A 69 28.34 2.25 -6.95
C ALA A 69 27.13 2.74 -6.13
N ALA A 70 26.47 3.81 -6.59
CA ALA A 70 25.26 4.32 -5.95
C ALA A 70 24.09 3.30 -6.00
N GLN A 71 23.91 2.64 -7.14
CA GLN A 71 22.90 1.57 -7.28
C GLN A 71 23.18 0.38 -6.35
N GLN A 72 24.42 -0.05 -6.25
CA GLN A 72 24.82 -1.13 -5.34
C GLN A 72 24.52 -0.75 -3.88
N GLN A 73 24.85 0.47 -3.48
CA GLN A 73 24.56 0.97 -2.12
C GLN A 73 23.05 1.01 -1.83
N ALA A 74 22.24 1.45 -2.79
CA ALA A 74 20.79 1.46 -2.67
C ALA A 74 20.21 0.04 -2.57
N LEU A 75 20.74 -0.90 -3.35
CA LEU A 75 20.35 -2.31 -3.31
C LEU A 75 20.67 -2.95 -1.95
N ASP A 76 21.87 -2.72 -1.42
CA ASP A 76 22.28 -3.22 -0.11
C ASP A 76 21.41 -2.64 1.01
N SER A 77 21.09 -1.36 0.94
CA SER A 77 20.16 -0.71 1.87
C SER A 77 18.77 -1.38 1.84
N THR A 78 18.25 -1.63 0.66
CA THR A 78 16.96 -2.29 0.47
C THR A 78 16.98 -3.72 0.99
N ARG A 79 18.04 -4.48 0.72
CA ARG A 79 18.24 -5.83 1.23
C ARG A 79 18.23 -5.87 2.75
N ARG A 80 18.98 -4.98 3.40
CA ARG A 80 18.98 -4.87 4.88
C ARG A 80 17.59 -4.58 5.45
N LYS A 81 16.79 -3.73 4.78
CA LYS A 81 15.39 -3.44 5.19
C LYS A 81 14.52 -4.69 5.09
N ILE A 82 14.64 -5.45 4.00
CA ILE A 82 13.89 -6.71 3.80
C ILE A 82 14.27 -7.74 4.86
N ASP A 83 15.56 -7.93 5.13
CA ASP A 83 16.04 -8.87 6.14
C ASP A 83 15.53 -8.49 7.55
N ALA A 84 15.55 -7.19 7.87
CA ALA A 84 15.00 -6.70 9.14
C ALA A 84 13.48 -6.93 9.24
N GLN A 85 12.73 -6.75 8.15
CA GLN A 85 11.29 -7.06 8.12
C GLN A 85 11.03 -8.55 8.29
N ARG A 86 11.77 -9.42 7.60
CA ARG A 86 11.65 -10.88 7.75
C ARG A 86 11.89 -11.30 9.20
N ALA A 87 12.94 -10.79 9.83
CA ALA A 87 13.23 -11.08 11.22
C ALA A 87 12.14 -10.59 12.20
N ARG A 88 11.43 -9.50 11.88
CA ARG A 88 10.25 -9.06 12.64
C ARG A 88 9.08 -10.02 12.45
N TYR A 89 8.73 -10.38 11.21
CA TYR A 89 7.65 -11.33 10.92
C TYR A 89 7.86 -12.67 11.61
N GLU A 90 9.07 -13.22 11.58
CA GLU A 90 9.37 -14.48 12.24
C GLU A 90 9.24 -14.38 13.77
N ARG A 91 9.63 -13.25 14.37
CA ARG A 91 9.41 -13.00 15.80
C ARG A 91 7.92 -12.89 16.13
N ASP A 92 7.17 -12.14 15.33
CA ASP A 92 5.73 -11.96 15.56
C ASP A 92 4.98 -13.26 15.40
N GLN A 93 5.34 -14.09 14.41
CA GLN A 93 4.78 -15.42 14.21
C GLN A 93 5.09 -16.35 15.41
N ARG A 94 6.33 -16.36 15.91
CA ARG A 94 6.69 -17.13 17.10
C ARG A 94 5.93 -16.67 18.33
N ASN A 95 5.80 -15.37 18.53
CA ASN A 95 5.05 -14.80 19.65
C ASN A 95 3.56 -15.11 19.55
N ALA A 96 2.96 -15.01 18.36
CA ALA A 96 1.57 -15.39 18.15
C ALA A 96 1.32 -16.89 18.43
N LYS A 97 2.22 -17.75 17.95
CA LYS A 97 2.15 -19.19 18.21
C LYS A 97 2.29 -19.52 19.70
N ALA A 98 3.22 -18.86 20.40
CA ALA A 98 3.40 -19.04 21.83
C ALA A 98 2.18 -18.56 22.63
N ARG A 99 1.54 -17.45 22.23
CA ARG A 99 0.29 -16.97 22.84
C ARG A 99 -0.84 -17.97 22.66
N LEU A 100 -1.01 -18.49 21.43
CA LEU A 100 -2.04 -19.52 21.14
C LEU A 100 -1.83 -20.79 22.00
N GLN A 101 -0.59 -21.21 22.21
CA GLN A 101 -0.29 -22.36 23.06
C GLN A 101 -0.60 -22.11 24.53
N ARG A 102 -0.43 -20.89 25.02
CA ARG A 102 -0.71 -20.50 26.42
C ARG A 102 -2.19 -20.22 26.70
N MET A 103 -3.00 -20.09 25.65
CA MET A 103 -4.45 -19.86 25.79
C MET A 103 -5.11 -21.09 26.45
N SER A 104 -5.99 -20.82 27.43
CA SER A 104 -6.81 -21.85 28.05
C SER A 104 -7.76 -22.52 27.06
N ALA A 105 -8.23 -23.71 27.35
CA ALA A 105 -9.21 -24.40 26.49
C ALA A 105 -10.48 -23.57 26.25
N ARG A 106 -10.91 -22.82 27.27
CA ARG A 106 -12.07 -21.92 27.19
C ARG A 106 -11.84 -20.75 26.21
N GLU A 107 -10.66 -20.13 26.25
CA GLU A 107 -10.31 -19.05 25.33
C GLU A 107 -10.19 -19.53 23.89
N LYS A 108 -9.63 -20.73 23.68
CA LYS A 108 -9.58 -21.36 22.35
C LYS A 108 -10.99 -21.68 21.82
N ALA A 109 -11.91 -22.13 22.68
CA ALA A 109 -13.29 -22.37 22.29
C ALA A 109 -14.01 -21.06 21.88
N VAL A 110 -13.82 -19.99 22.65
CA VAL A 110 -14.38 -18.66 22.32
C VAL A 110 -13.82 -18.12 21.00
N LEU A 111 -12.52 -18.29 20.75
CA LEU A 111 -11.91 -17.87 19.50
C LEU A 111 -12.48 -18.63 18.29
N ARG A 112 -12.60 -19.94 18.37
CA ARG A 112 -13.20 -20.77 17.30
C ARG A 112 -14.68 -20.42 17.06
N GLU A 113 -15.43 -20.17 18.12
CA GLU A 113 -16.83 -19.75 17.97
C GLU A 113 -16.95 -18.38 17.32
N LYS A 114 -16.03 -17.46 17.63
CA LYS A 114 -15.94 -16.14 16.96
C LYS A 114 -15.65 -16.28 15.47
N GLU A 115 -14.64 -17.08 15.09
CA GLU A 115 -14.30 -17.35 13.70
C GLU A 115 -15.48 -17.96 12.93
N ARG A 116 -16.17 -18.91 13.52
CA ARG A 116 -17.36 -19.53 12.95
C ARG A 116 -18.52 -18.55 12.77
N GLN A 117 -18.70 -17.60 13.69
CA GLN A 117 -19.72 -16.58 13.57
C GLN A 117 -19.36 -15.55 12.49
N GLU A 118 -18.09 -15.19 12.35
CA GLU A 118 -17.60 -14.32 11.25
C GLU A 118 -17.87 -15.00 9.88
N GLU A 119 -17.59 -16.28 9.72
CA GLU A 119 -17.85 -17.05 8.49
C GLU A 119 -19.34 -17.16 8.18
N GLN A 120 -20.16 -17.43 9.20
CA GLN A 120 -21.63 -17.47 9.05
C GLN A 120 -22.18 -16.10 8.67
N LEU A 121 -21.60 -15.01 9.18
CA LEU A 121 -21.96 -13.66 8.83
C LEU A 121 -21.65 -13.36 7.36
N ASP A 122 -20.47 -13.69 6.92
CA ASP A 122 -20.05 -13.47 5.52
C ASP A 122 -20.96 -14.26 4.55
N THR A 123 -21.30 -15.49 4.92
CA THR A 123 -22.23 -16.34 4.15
C THR A 123 -23.63 -15.71 4.10
N ALA A 124 -24.16 -15.26 5.24
CA ALA A 124 -25.48 -14.63 5.33
C ALA A 124 -25.53 -13.31 4.54
N ILE A 125 -24.46 -12.52 4.57
CA ILE A 125 -24.35 -11.29 3.76
C ILE A 125 -24.34 -11.62 2.26
N ALA A 126 -23.61 -12.65 1.85
CA ALA A 126 -23.59 -13.08 0.45
C ALA A 126 -24.98 -13.57 -0.03
N GLU A 127 -25.74 -14.27 0.81
CA GLU A 127 -27.12 -14.65 0.51
C GLU A 127 -28.07 -13.45 0.41
N LEU A 128 -27.97 -12.52 1.34
CA LEU A 128 -28.76 -11.28 1.32
C LEU A 128 -28.44 -10.43 0.06
N GLN A 129 -27.18 -10.37 -0.34
CA GLN A 129 -26.77 -9.69 -1.56
C GLN A 129 -27.37 -10.33 -2.82
N LYS A 130 -27.52 -11.68 -2.86
CA LYS A 130 -28.19 -12.37 -3.94
C LYS A 130 -29.67 -12.01 -4.02
N LEU A 131 -30.34 -11.88 -2.89
CA LEU A 131 -31.77 -11.51 -2.82
C LEU A 131 -32.04 -10.05 -3.22
N THR A 132 -31.04 -9.19 -3.04
CA THR A 132 -31.15 -7.75 -3.42
C THR A 132 -30.65 -7.44 -4.83
N LYS A 133 -30.19 -8.44 -5.59
CA LYS A 133 -29.82 -8.29 -7.01
C LYS A 133 -30.99 -7.72 -7.81
N GLY A 134 -30.75 -6.59 -8.51
CA GLY A 134 -31.76 -5.93 -9.33
C GLY A 134 -32.43 -4.72 -8.69
N ASN A 135 -32.25 -4.48 -7.40
CA ASN A 135 -32.79 -3.28 -6.75
C ASN A 135 -31.92 -2.05 -7.03
N LYS A 136 -32.40 -1.15 -7.89
CA LYS A 136 -31.68 0.08 -8.30
C LYS A 136 -31.64 1.18 -7.21
N ALA A 137 -32.38 1.05 -6.11
CA ALA A 137 -32.40 2.05 -5.03
C ALA A 137 -31.01 2.26 -4.41
N GLY A 138 -30.10 1.27 -4.47
CA GLY A 138 -28.74 1.36 -3.98
C GLY A 138 -27.79 2.28 -4.77
N ALA A 139 -28.15 2.70 -5.98
CA ALA A 139 -27.31 3.60 -6.77
C ALA A 139 -27.16 4.98 -6.10
N SER A 140 -28.22 5.47 -5.46
CA SER A 140 -28.19 6.74 -4.69
C SER A 140 -27.37 6.62 -3.39
N PHE A 141 -27.30 5.43 -2.79
CA PHE A 141 -26.50 5.18 -1.60
C PHE A 141 -24.99 5.31 -1.93
N SER A 142 -24.53 4.70 -3.02
CA SER A 142 -23.08 4.72 -3.38
C SER A 142 -22.54 6.13 -3.67
N THR A 143 -23.37 7.03 -4.22
CA THR A 143 -22.97 8.40 -4.53
C THR A 143 -22.97 9.33 -3.32
N ARG A 144 -23.69 8.97 -2.24
CA ARG A 144 -23.86 9.80 -1.04
C ARG A 144 -23.07 9.31 0.18
N THR A 145 -22.29 8.23 0.06
CA THR A 145 -21.58 7.61 1.19
C THR A 145 -20.36 8.35 1.71
N SER A 146 -19.94 9.44 1.08
CA SER A 146 -18.77 10.20 1.52
C SER A 146 -19.05 11.29 2.58
N ASN A 147 -20.29 11.47 3.03
CA ASN A 147 -20.68 12.55 3.93
C ASN A 147 -21.86 12.15 4.81
N LEU A 148 -21.81 10.96 5.39
CA LEU A 148 -22.86 10.43 6.27
C LEU A 148 -22.69 10.91 7.71
N ASN A 149 -23.79 11.07 8.42
CA ASN A 149 -23.73 11.30 9.85
C ASN A 149 -23.24 10.03 10.55
N LEU A 150 -22.52 10.24 11.66
CA LEU A 150 -22.17 9.12 12.54
C LEU A 150 -23.43 8.43 13.06
N PRO A 151 -23.47 7.08 13.04
CA PRO A 151 -24.60 6.34 13.60
C PRO A 151 -24.68 6.43 15.14
N VAL A 152 -23.68 7.00 15.80
CA VAL A 152 -23.62 7.22 17.24
C VAL A 152 -23.42 8.71 17.49
N GLU A 153 -24.37 9.34 18.18
CA GLU A 153 -24.26 10.76 18.55
C GLU A 153 -23.07 10.99 19.48
N GLY A 154 -22.22 11.98 19.17
CA GLY A 154 -20.99 12.26 19.91
C GLY A 154 -19.92 11.15 19.80
N GLY A 155 -20.08 10.23 18.87
CA GLY A 155 -19.17 9.12 18.68
C GLY A 155 -17.82 9.52 18.07
N ARG A 156 -16.81 8.69 18.29
CA ARG A 156 -15.49 8.80 17.65
C ARG A 156 -15.21 7.54 16.84
N VAL A 157 -14.80 7.73 15.58
CA VAL A 157 -14.51 6.62 14.66
C VAL A 157 -13.08 6.15 14.85
N LYS A 158 -12.90 4.84 15.02
CA LYS A 158 -11.62 4.14 14.96
C LYS A 158 -11.67 3.14 13.81
N ARG A 159 -10.64 3.13 12.98
CA ARG A 159 -10.53 2.15 11.89
C ARG A 159 -10.33 0.75 12.47
N TYR A 160 -11.10 -0.22 11.98
CA TYR A 160 -11.04 -1.61 12.42
C TYR A 160 -10.58 -2.54 11.29
N ARG A 161 -11.41 -2.68 10.23
CA ARG A 161 -11.11 -3.37 8.97
C ARG A 161 -11.50 -2.48 7.81
N ASP A 162 -11.16 -2.85 6.56
CA ASP A 162 -11.48 -1.97 5.43
C ASP A 162 -12.99 -1.67 5.32
N ASN A 163 -13.84 -2.69 5.43
CA ASN A 163 -15.28 -2.55 5.35
C ASN A 163 -15.97 -2.35 6.71
N MET A 164 -15.21 -2.28 7.81
CA MET A 164 -15.73 -2.13 9.17
C MET A 164 -15.03 -1.00 9.90
N ALA A 165 -15.77 -0.31 10.78
CA ALA A 165 -15.26 0.73 11.67
C ALA A 165 -15.79 0.51 13.08
N GLU A 166 -14.95 0.74 14.10
CA GLU A 166 -15.39 0.83 15.48
C GLU A 166 -15.74 2.29 15.78
N ILE A 167 -16.90 2.49 16.39
CA ILE A 167 -17.39 3.82 16.78
C ILE A 167 -17.64 3.79 18.28
N THR A 168 -16.80 4.48 19.04
CA THR A 168 -16.98 4.62 20.48
C THR A 168 -17.97 5.75 20.76
N GLY A 169 -18.73 5.63 21.84
CA GLY A 169 -19.70 6.66 22.24
C GLY A 169 -20.01 6.62 23.74
N PRO A 170 -20.79 7.56 24.25
CA PRO A 170 -21.18 7.58 25.66
C PRO A 170 -22.12 6.41 26.01
N LYS A 171 -22.14 6.02 27.27
CA LYS A 171 -23.10 5.04 27.81
C LYS A 171 -24.53 5.43 27.46
N GLY A 172 -25.30 4.50 26.88
CA GLY A 172 -26.73 4.77 26.56
C GLY A 172 -26.92 5.55 25.27
N ALA A 173 -25.86 5.85 24.48
CA ALA A 173 -25.99 6.52 23.20
C ALA A 173 -26.92 5.76 22.25
N ARG A 174 -27.79 6.48 21.57
CA ARG A 174 -28.68 5.94 20.55
C ARG A 174 -27.87 5.62 19.29
N ILE A 175 -28.20 4.48 18.70
CA ILE A 175 -27.68 4.09 17.38
C ILE A 175 -28.73 4.43 16.34
N THR A 176 -28.33 5.12 15.29
CA THR A 176 -29.22 5.56 14.21
C THR A 176 -28.84 4.92 12.87
N ALA A 177 -29.82 4.68 12.01
CA ALA A 177 -29.59 4.25 10.64
C ALA A 177 -28.91 5.37 9.85
N ILE A 178 -27.78 5.07 9.20
CA ILE A 178 -27.03 6.07 8.40
C ILE A 178 -27.77 6.51 7.15
N TYR A 179 -28.66 5.66 6.66
CA TYR A 179 -29.45 5.89 5.45
C TYR A 179 -30.79 5.16 5.55
N GLU A 180 -31.73 5.55 4.71
CA GLU A 180 -33.01 4.86 4.58
C GLU A 180 -32.82 3.44 4.03
N GLY A 181 -33.62 2.50 4.51
CA GLY A 181 -33.50 1.11 4.08
C GLY A 181 -34.49 0.17 4.75
N LYS A 182 -34.37 -1.10 4.49
CA LYS A 182 -35.17 -2.17 5.07
C LYS A 182 -34.33 -3.03 5.99
N VAL A 183 -34.77 -3.27 7.21
CA VAL A 183 -34.12 -4.20 8.13
C VAL A 183 -34.25 -5.63 7.59
N VAL A 184 -33.14 -6.22 7.19
CA VAL A 184 -33.12 -7.58 6.61
C VAL A 184 -32.97 -8.64 7.67
N ASP A 185 -32.27 -8.32 8.76
CA ASP A 185 -32.14 -9.27 9.87
C ASP A 185 -31.81 -8.56 11.20
N VAL A 186 -32.21 -9.18 12.31
CA VAL A 186 -31.85 -8.78 13.69
C VAL A 186 -31.41 -10.06 14.40
N LYS A 187 -30.12 -10.17 14.68
CA LYS A 187 -29.52 -11.33 15.32
C LYS A 187 -29.08 -11.05 16.73
N ARG A 188 -29.24 -12.03 17.61
CA ARG A 188 -28.65 -11.98 18.96
C ARG A 188 -27.34 -12.76 18.96
N ASN A 189 -26.26 -12.09 19.25
CA ASN A 189 -24.95 -12.70 19.38
C ASN A 189 -24.91 -13.57 20.64
N ARG A 190 -24.65 -14.87 20.49
CA ARG A 190 -24.67 -15.84 21.59
C ARG A 190 -23.53 -15.67 22.60
N ILE A 191 -22.41 -15.10 22.18
CA ILE A 191 -21.24 -14.90 23.04
C ILE A 191 -21.42 -13.65 23.90
N THR A 192 -21.72 -12.52 23.25
CA THR A 192 -21.82 -11.21 23.92
C THR A 192 -23.19 -10.92 24.50
N ASN A 193 -24.22 -11.71 24.10
CA ASN A 193 -25.63 -11.49 24.42
C ASN A 193 -26.15 -10.14 23.93
N ARG A 194 -25.53 -9.58 22.88
CA ARG A 194 -25.85 -8.30 22.24
C ARG A 194 -26.59 -8.54 20.93
N PHE A 195 -27.12 -7.47 20.37
CA PHE A 195 -27.86 -7.53 19.12
C PHE A 195 -27.02 -6.97 17.97
N ASP A 196 -27.21 -7.56 16.79
CA ASP A 196 -26.65 -7.12 15.53
C ASP A 196 -27.80 -6.89 14.55
N VAL A 197 -27.87 -5.69 13.96
CA VAL A 197 -28.91 -5.27 13.02
C VAL A 197 -28.30 -5.12 11.64
N TYR A 198 -28.96 -5.66 10.64
CA TYR A 198 -28.58 -5.59 9.23
C TYR A 198 -29.64 -4.83 8.46
N ILE A 199 -29.22 -3.79 7.70
CA ILE A 199 -30.12 -2.95 6.92
C ILE A 199 -29.68 -2.98 5.46
N ALA A 200 -30.62 -3.30 4.55
CA ALA A 200 -30.40 -3.21 3.11
C ALA A 200 -30.77 -1.85 2.58
N HIS A 201 -29.86 -1.24 1.86
CA HIS A 201 -30.02 0.03 1.15
C HIS A 201 -29.90 -0.27 -0.37
N GLY A 202 -30.94 -0.84 -0.94
CA GLY A 202 -30.87 -1.43 -2.29
C GLY A 202 -29.92 -2.64 -2.30
N GLN A 203 -28.83 -2.56 -3.06
CA GLN A 203 -27.83 -3.64 -3.17
C GLN A 203 -26.74 -3.58 -2.08
N TYR A 204 -26.69 -2.49 -1.31
CA TYR A 204 -25.74 -2.32 -0.22
C TYR A 204 -26.35 -2.80 1.09
N ILE A 205 -25.53 -3.43 1.92
CA ILE A 205 -25.93 -3.82 3.27
C ILE A 205 -25.05 -3.11 4.28
N THR A 206 -25.67 -2.57 5.34
CA THR A 206 -24.94 -2.08 6.50
C THR A 206 -25.22 -2.96 7.71
N SER A 207 -24.22 -3.18 8.54
CA SER A 207 -24.33 -3.89 9.81
C SER A 207 -24.05 -2.95 10.98
N TYR A 208 -24.84 -3.11 12.02
CA TYR A 208 -24.71 -2.42 13.30
C TYR A 208 -24.59 -3.50 14.36
N ALA A 209 -23.38 -3.79 14.82
CA ALA A 209 -23.13 -4.85 15.78
C ALA A 209 -22.77 -4.31 17.17
N ASN A 210 -23.05 -5.13 18.21
CA ASN A 210 -22.86 -4.83 19.61
C ASN A 210 -23.88 -3.82 20.19
N LEU A 211 -25.16 -3.93 19.80
CA LEU A 211 -26.24 -3.14 20.40
C LEU A 211 -26.68 -3.79 21.72
N ASN A 212 -26.91 -2.98 22.74
CA ASN A 212 -27.45 -3.42 24.03
C ASN A 212 -28.94 -3.76 23.93
N SER A 213 -29.66 -2.96 23.14
CA SER A 213 -31.09 -3.17 22.85
C SER A 213 -31.37 -2.70 21.42
N VAL A 214 -32.42 -3.22 20.82
CA VAL A 214 -32.91 -2.87 19.49
C VAL A 214 -34.32 -2.33 19.56
N SER A 215 -34.63 -1.34 18.71
CA SER A 215 -35.95 -0.72 18.56
C SER A 215 -36.60 -1.03 17.22
N VAL A 216 -36.01 -1.91 16.42
CA VAL A 216 -36.48 -2.28 15.09
C VAL A 216 -36.61 -3.78 14.96
N ALA A 217 -37.49 -4.22 14.05
CA ALA A 217 -37.74 -5.63 13.76
C ALA A 217 -37.38 -5.96 12.31
N LYS A 218 -37.12 -7.25 12.04
CA LYS A 218 -36.91 -7.77 10.70
C LYS A 218 -38.07 -7.43 9.77
N GLY A 219 -37.76 -6.93 8.58
CA GLY A 219 -38.75 -6.50 7.58
C GLY A 219 -39.20 -5.04 7.72
N GLN A 220 -38.89 -4.37 8.80
CA GLN A 220 -39.26 -2.97 9.04
C GLN A 220 -38.45 -2.04 8.11
N THR A 221 -39.12 -1.04 7.55
CA THR A 221 -38.46 0.07 6.83
C THR A 221 -38.03 1.13 7.84
N VAL A 222 -36.80 1.61 7.71
CA VAL A 222 -36.22 2.64 8.54
C VAL A 222 -35.86 3.85 7.70
N ALA A 223 -36.10 5.04 8.21
CA ALA A 223 -35.68 6.28 7.58
C ALA A 223 -34.24 6.62 7.97
N LYS A 224 -33.60 7.48 7.18
CA LYS A 224 -32.30 8.03 7.53
C LYS A 224 -32.35 8.72 8.91
N ASN A 225 -31.33 8.49 9.75
CA ASN A 225 -31.20 9.01 11.13
C ASN A 225 -32.29 8.52 12.12
N SER A 226 -33.13 7.53 11.76
CA SER A 226 -34.04 6.92 12.72
C SER A 226 -33.29 6.04 13.72
N ALA A 227 -33.75 6.01 14.96
CA ALA A 227 -33.14 5.19 15.99
C ALA A 227 -33.39 3.68 15.73
N ILE A 228 -32.35 2.87 15.81
CA ILE A 228 -32.42 1.43 15.63
C ILE A 228 -32.07 0.64 16.90
N GLY A 229 -31.48 1.30 17.90
CA GLY A 229 -31.12 0.67 19.15
C GLY A 229 -30.21 1.54 20.02
N VAL A 230 -29.58 0.91 21.00
CA VAL A 230 -28.67 1.55 21.96
C VAL A 230 -27.32 0.85 21.94
N ILE A 231 -26.26 1.61 22.07
CA ILE A 231 -24.87 1.14 22.08
C ILE A 231 -24.60 0.14 23.22
N GLY A 232 -23.88 -0.93 22.96
CA GLY A 232 -23.49 -1.93 23.95
C GLY A 232 -22.09 -1.71 24.52
N PRO A 233 -21.83 -2.21 25.75
CA PRO A 233 -20.51 -2.22 26.33
C PRO A 233 -19.59 -3.20 25.61
N ALA A 234 -18.31 -2.88 25.59
CA ALA A 234 -17.21 -3.74 25.14
C ALA A 234 -16.02 -3.54 26.08
N VAL A 235 -15.16 -4.53 26.20
CA VAL A 235 -13.92 -4.41 26.97
C VAL A 235 -12.79 -4.05 26.00
N ASP A 236 -12.09 -2.97 26.24
CA ASP A 236 -10.85 -2.66 25.56
C ASP A 236 -9.76 -3.58 26.09
N ILE A 237 -9.21 -4.42 25.20
CA ILE A 237 -8.20 -5.45 25.56
C ILE A 237 -6.87 -4.82 26.02
N GLN A 238 -6.57 -3.62 25.57
CA GLN A 238 -5.30 -2.94 25.91
C GLN A 238 -5.37 -2.27 27.30
N THR A 239 -6.50 -1.63 27.59
CA THR A 239 -6.68 -0.87 28.82
C THR A 239 -7.47 -1.63 29.88
N MET A 240 -8.08 -2.76 29.56
CA MET A 240 -8.99 -3.57 30.38
C MET A 240 -10.19 -2.74 30.93
N LYS A 241 -10.48 -1.59 30.30
CA LYS A 241 -11.61 -0.74 30.67
C LYS A 241 -12.85 -1.07 29.85
N THR A 242 -14.00 -0.89 30.47
CA THR A 242 -15.29 -1.00 29.76
C THR A 242 -15.52 0.28 28.96
N GLU A 243 -15.63 0.13 27.64
CA GLU A 243 -16.02 1.15 26.69
C GLU A 243 -17.40 0.84 26.12
N TYR A 244 -18.07 1.84 25.55
CA TYR A 244 -19.28 1.63 24.76
C TYR A 244 -18.95 1.79 23.31
N ARG A 245 -19.18 0.73 22.51
CA ARG A 245 -18.66 0.65 21.15
C ARG A 245 -19.65 -0.03 20.22
N LEU A 246 -19.87 0.60 19.06
CA LEU A 246 -20.57 0.03 17.92
C LEU A 246 -19.53 -0.50 16.93
N VAL A 247 -19.73 -1.69 16.38
CA VAL A 247 -19.00 -2.17 15.21
C VAL A 247 -19.91 -1.99 14.00
N PHE A 248 -19.55 -1.03 13.16
CA PHE A 248 -20.29 -0.66 11.96
C PHE A 248 -19.62 -1.26 10.73
N GLY A 249 -20.40 -1.89 9.84
CA GLY A 249 -19.91 -2.47 8.60
C GLY A 249 -20.69 -2.00 7.38
N ILE A 250 -20.00 -1.90 6.23
CA ILE A 250 -20.61 -1.66 4.91
C ILE A 250 -20.21 -2.77 3.96
N TYR A 251 -21.19 -3.35 3.29
CA TYR A 251 -21.02 -4.45 2.35
C TYR A 251 -21.57 -4.04 0.99
N PRO A 252 -20.69 -3.66 0.06
CA PRO A 252 -21.08 -3.32 -1.31
C PRO A 252 -21.48 -4.58 -2.08
N PRO A 253 -22.28 -4.47 -3.16
CA PRO A 253 -22.61 -5.61 -4.02
C PRO A 253 -21.36 -6.22 -4.66
N ALA A 254 -21.45 -7.48 -5.07
CA ALA A 254 -20.36 -8.18 -5.73
C ALA A 254 -19.88 -7.44 -6.98
N GLY A 255 -18.57 -7.22 -7.12
CA GLY A 255 -17.96 -6.48 -8.21
C GLY A 255 -17.92 -4.95 -8.03
N ALA A 256 -18.54 -4.39 -7.01
CA ALA A 256 -18.42 -2.96 -6.70
C ALA A 256 -17.08 -2.62 -6.03
N LYS A 257 -16.69 -1.34 -6.14
CA LYS A 257 -15.48 -0.83 -5.49
C LYS A 257 -15.54 -1.06 -3.99
N LYS A 258 -14.48 -1.59 -3.41
CA LYS A 258 -14.35 -1.74 -1.95
C LYS A 258 -14.50 -0.40 -1.28
N MET A 259 -15.37 -0.33 -0.27
CA MET A 259 -15.63 0.87 0.52
C MET A 259 -14.99 0.73 1.90
N ARG A 260 -14.37 1.81 2.37
CA ARG A 260 -13.86 1.88 3.73
C ARG A 260 -14.91 2.50 4.62
N ALA A 261 -15.38 1.74 5.61
CA ALA A 261 -16.44 2.20 6.51
C ALA A 261 -16.05 3.48 7.28
N SER A 262 -14.76 3.64 7.64
CA SER A 262 -14.26 4.84 8.32
C SER A 262 -14.32 6.12 7.47
N ASP A 263 -14.26 5.99 6.14
CA ASP A 263 -14.18 7.14 5.23
C ASP A 263 -15.57 7.63 4.79
N CYS A 264 -16.63 6.93 5.20
CA CYS A 264 -18.01 7.26 4.86
C CYS A 264 -18.59 8.37 5.71
N PHE A 265 -18.00 8.66 6.85
CA PHE A 265 -18.53 9.64 7.81
C PHE A 265 -17.94 11.04 7.62
N ARG A 266 -18.72 12.06 8.00
CA ARG A 266 -18.23 13.44 8.11
C ARG A 266 -17.07 13.47 9.12
N LYS A 267 -15.98 14.12 8.71
CA LYS A 267 -14.88 14.44 9.60
C LYS A 267 -15.22 15.63 10.49
#